data_ce5aac8bef179df547147a502dcad6b0
#
_entry.id   ce5aac8bef179df547147a502dcad6b0
#
_cell.length_a   1.000
_cell.length_b   1.000
_cell.length_c   1.000
_cell.angle_alpha   90.00
_cell.angle_beta   90.00
_cell.angle_gamma   90.00
#
_symmetry.space_group_name_H-M   'P 1'
#
loop_
_entity.id
_entity.type
_entity.pdbx_description
1 polymer ?
#
loop_
_entity_poly.entity_id
_entity_poly.type
_entity_poly.pdbx_seq_one_letter_code
_entity_poly.pdbx_strand_id
1 'polypeptide(L)'
;FYTVRIPYHEDFERFYAEAHALITDIPEDGDPYGAEKILAEQGDYDVVHLSAVPKMYFTSITYTLAEAGNGCSYPLMTAGKAVSREGRLVFPLSIYVNHAFVDGSHLTSFFGKVEEYLKEISHK
;
A
#
# COMPACT_ATOMS: atom_id res chain seq x y z
N PHE A 1 16.04 -1.63 1.37
CA PHE A 1 14.77 -1.55 0.62
C PHE A 1 14.53 -2.90 -0.04
N TYR A 2 13.39 -3.50 0.23
CA TYR A 2 12.98 -4.78 -0.37
C TYR A 2 11.55 -4.66 -0.86
N THR A 3 11.26 -5.30 -1.99
CA THR A 3 9.91 -5.46 -2.51
C THR A 3 9.47 -6.91 -2.26
N VAL A 4 8.36 -7.10 -1.56
CA VAL A 4 7.78 -8.43 -1.32
C VAL A 4 6.39 -8.49 -1.92
N ARG A 5 6.03 -9.63 -2.48
CA ARG A 5 4.67 -9.90 -2.93
C ARG A 5 3.91 -10.53 -1.78
N ILE A 6 2.81 -9.90 -1.39
CA ILE A 6 1.91 -10.41 -0.35
C ILE A 6 0.64 -10.89 -1.04
N PRO A 7 0.30 -12.19 -0.94
CA PRO A 7 -0.96 -12.71 -1.48
C PRO A 7 -2.16 -12.09 -0.76
N TYR A 8 -3.22 -11.83 -1.51
CA TYR A 8 -4.48 -11.37 -0.95
C TYR A 8 -5.24 -12.54 -0.28
N HIS A 9 -5.81 -12.26 0.89
CA HIS A 9 -6.76 -13.15 1.58
C HIS A 9 -7.96 -12.35 2.04
N GLU A 10 -9.16 -12.91 1.94
CA GLU A 10 -10.38 -12.28 2.47
C GLU A 10 -10.37 -12.24 4.00
N ASP A 11 -9.78 -13.25 4.64
CA ASP A 11 -9.60 -13.29 6.08
C ASP A 11 -8.43 -12.40 6.50
N PHE A 12 -8.73 -11.35 7.29
CA PHE A 12 -7.75 -10.35 7.70
C PHE A 12 -6.65 -10.94 8.60
N GLU A 13 -6.98 -11.81 9.53
CA GLU A 13 -6.00 -12.39 10.47
C GLU A 13 -4.96 -13.23 9.71
N ARG A 14 -5.44 -14.01 8.74
CA ARG A 14 -4.57 -14.78 7.85
C ARG A 14 -3.71 -13.87 6.98
N PHE A 15 -4.32 -12.86 6.37
CA PHE A 15 -3.58 -11.87 5.57
C PHE A 15 -2.49 -11.19 6.40
N TYR A 16 -2.84 -10.73 7.61
CA TYR A 16 -1.89 -10.05 8.50
C TYR A 16 -0.73 -10.97 8.90
N ALA A 17 -1.02 -12.20 9.31
CA ALA A 17 0.02 -13.15 9.73
C ALA A 17 1.01 -13.45 8.60
N GLU A 18 0.52 -13.69 7.37
CA GLU A 18 1.36 -13.94 6.21
C GLU A 18 2.16 -12.70 5.79
N ALA A 19 1.52 -11.55 5.72
CA ALA A 19 2.18 -10.29 5.42
C ALA A 19 3.29 -9.96 6.43
N HIS A 20 3.00 -10.14 7.73
CA HIS A 20 3.97 -9.91 8.79
C HIS A 20 5.18 -10.84 8.67
N ALA A 21 4.97 -12.12 8.43
CA ALA A 21 6.05 -13.08 8.22
C ALA A 21 6.92 -12.69 7.02
N LEU A 22 6.31 -12.39 5.87
CA LEU A 22 7.03 -11.99 4.65
C LEU A 22 7.84 -10.70 4.81
N ILE A 23 7.38 -9.76 5.64
CA ILE A 23 8.08 -8.49 5.88
C ILE A 23 9.21 -8.63 6.91
N THR A 24 9.03 -9.50 7.91
CA THR A 24 10.01 -9.66 9.01
C THR A 24 11.12 -10.64 8.70
N ASP A 25 10.84 -11.65 7.89
CA ASP A 25 11.78 -12.75 7.59
C ASP A 25 12.56 -12.54 6.28
N ILE A 26 12.76 -11.28 5.88
CA ILE A 26 13.55 -10.96 4.68
C ILE A 26 15.02 -11.34 4.94
N PRO A 27 15.62 -12.25 4.15
CA PRO A 27 17.02 -12.63 4.32
C PRO A 27 17.96 -11.43 4.07
N GLU A 28 19.09 -11.37 4.78
CA GLU A 28 20.09 -10.31 4.58
C GLU A 28 20.65 -10.27 3.14
N ASP A 29 20.72 -11.43 2.49
CA ASP A 29 21.12 -11.62 1.09
C ASP A 29 19.93 -11.71 0.11
N GLY A 30 18.73 -11.38 0.58
CA GLY A 30 17.49 -11.40 -0.22
C GLY A 30 17.59 -10.50 -1.45
N ASP A 31 16.92 -10.91 -2.52
CA ASP A 31 16.82 -10.09 -3.75
C ASP A 31 15.86 -8.90 -3.50
N PRO A 32 16.35 -7.65 -3.46
CA PRO A 32 15.50 -6.49 -3.21
C PRO A 32 14.44 -6.26 -4.31
N TYR A 33 14.65 -6.87 -5.48
CA TYR A 33 13.78 -6.76 -6.65
C TYR A 33 13.06 -8.08 -6.98
N GLY A 34 13.04 -9.04 -6.05
CA GLY A 34 12.43 -10.36 -6.28
C GLY A 34 10.96 -10.29 -6.71
N ALA A 35 10.17 -9.39 -6.10
CA ALA A 35 8.78 -9.18 -6.48
C ALA A 35 8.63 -8.59 -7.89
N GLU A 36 9.56 -7.74 -8.34
CA GLU A 36 9.53 -7.16 -9.69
C GLU A 36 9.75 -8.21 -10.76
N LYS A 37 10.60 -9.21 -10.52
CA LYS A 37 10.78 -10.34 -11.43
C LYS A 37 9.51 -11.16 -11.55
N ILE A 38 8.84 -11.44 -10.43
CA ILE A 38 7.56 -12.17 -10.42
C ILE A 38 6.50 -11.40 -11.20
N LEU A 39 6.41 -10.07 -11.01
CA LEU A 39 5.47 -9.23 -11.74
C LEU A 39 5.78 -9.18 -13.24
N ALA A 40 7.05 -9.15 -13.63
CA ALA A 40 7.47 -9.18 -15.02
C ALA A 40 7.07 -10.50 -15.73
N GLU A 41 7.08 -11.62 -14.99
CA GLU A 41 6.72 -12.94 -15.52
C GLU A 41 5.21 -13.19 -15.50
N GLN A 42 4.50 -12.73 -14.47
CA GLN A 42 3.07 -13.03 -14.23
C GLN A 42 2.13 -11.88 -14.60
N GLY A 43 2.67 -10.70 -14.88
CA GLY A 43 1.90 -9.47 -15.08
C GLY A 43 1.54 -8.76 -13.78
N ASP A 44 1.09 -7.52 -13.91
CA ASP A 44 0.77 -6.60 -12.80
C ASP A 44 -0.69 -6.11 -12.83
N TYR A 45 -1.57 -6.85 -13.50
CA TYR A 45 -2.94 -6.41 -13.78
C TYR A 45 -3.86 -6.33 -12.55
N ASP A 46 -3.53 -7.05 -11.49
CA ASP A 46 -4.35 -7.19 -10.29
C ASP A 46 -3.56 -6.90 -9.00
N VAL A 47 -2.57 -6.02 -9.10
CA VAL A 47 -1.71 -5.67 -7.96
C VAL A 47 -1.97 -4.26 -7.47
N VAL A 48 -1.66 -4.03 -6.21
CA VAL A 48 -1.60 -2.72 -5.56
C VAL A 48 -0.20 -2.57 -4.96
N HIS A 49 0.46 -1.46 -5.26
CA HIS A 49 1.73 -1.15 -4.62
C HIS A 49 1.48 -0.39 -3.32
N LEU A 50 1.90 -0.98 -2.21
CA LEU A 50 1.83 -0.37 -0.89
C LEU A 50 3.23 -0.14 -0.34
N SER A 51 3.54 1.11 0.00
CA SER A 51 4.76 1.52 0.69
C SER A 51 4.43 2.06 2.07
N ALA A 52 5.37 1.93 3.00
CA ALA A 52 5.26 2.53 4.32
C ALA A 52 6.51 3.35 4.65
N VAL A 53 6.30 4.54 5.19
CA VAL A 53 7.36 5.41 5.73
C VAL A 53 7.09 5.71 7.22
N PRO A 54 7.25 4.71 8.10
CA PRO A 54 6.73 4.74 9.47
C PRO A 54 7.39 5.80 10.37
N LYS A 55 8.49 6.40 9.94
CA LYS A 55 9.18 7.46 10.68
C LYS A 55 8.82 8.88 10.22
N MET A 56 8.05 9.02 9.14
CA MET A 56 7.73 10.31 8.54
C MET A 56 6.22 10.55 8.52
N TYR A 57 5.78 11.68 9.10
CA TYR A 57 4.44 12.22 8.90
C TYR A 57 4.51 13.22 7.75
N PHE A 58 3.85 12.94 6.64
CA PHE A 58 3.83 13.82 5.47
C PHE A 58 2.45 14.46 5.28
N THR A 59 2.41 15.60 4.62
CA THR A 59 1.18 16.27 4.20
C THR A 59 0.94 16.14 2.69
N SER A 60 2.00 15.79 1.96
CA SER A 60 1.95 15.56 0.51
C SER A 60 3.08 14.63 0.13
N ILE A 61 2.88 13.86 -0.93
CA ILE A 61 3.90 13.02 -1.56
C ILE A 61 3.73 13.08 -3.07
N THR A 62 4.82 13.13 -3.79
CA THR A 62 4.85 13.12 -5.26
C THR A 62 5.62 11.90 -5.74
N TYR A 63 5.10 11.22 -6.72
CA TYR A 63 5.74 10.08 -7.35
C TYR A 63 6.36 10.50 -8.67
N THR A 64 7.65 10.19 -8.86
CA THR A 64 8.29 10.28 -10.17
C THR A 64 8.08 8.94 -10.87
N LEU A 65 7.20 8.93 -11.85
CA LEU A 65 6.98 7.75 -12.69
C LEU A 65 7.91 7.84 -13.90
N ALA A 66 8.54 6.74 -14.28
CA ALA A 66 9.33 6.70 -15.49
C ALA A 66 8.44 7.04 -16.70
N GLU A 67 8.98 7.83 -17.64
CA GLU A 67 8.28 8.30 -18.84
C GLU A 67 7.97 7.20 -19.87
N ALA A 68 7.62 6.02 -19.43
CA ALA A 68 7.06 5.00 -20.32
C ALA A 68 5.62 5.39 -20.61
N GLY A 69 5.39 6.07 -21.72
CA GLY A 69 4.20 6.71 -22.31
C GLY A 69 2.77 6.30 -21.96
N ASN A 70 2.55 5.35 -21.07
CA ASN A 70 1.21 4.84 -20.74
C ASN A 70 0.80 5.00 -19.27
N GLY A 71 1.59 5.63 -18.43
CA GLY A 71 1.28 5.77 -17.01
C GLY A 71 1.21 4.43 -16.27
N CYS A 72 1.21 4.48 -14.94
CA CYS A 72 1.03 3.32 -14.10
C CYS A 72 -0.46 2.92 -14.10
N SER A 73 -0.77 1.65 -14.39
CA SER A 73 -2.16 1.15 -14.39
C SER A 73 -2.62 0.74 -12.98
N TYR A 74 -1.70 0.39 -12.10
CA TYR A 74 -1.99 -0.04 -10.74
C TYR A 74 -1.91 1.12 -9.72
N PRO A 75 -2.68 1.07 -8.63
CA PRO A 75 -2.62 2.06 -7.58
C PRO A 75 -1.28 2.03 -6.84
N LEU A 76 -0.71 3.21 -6.57
CA LEU A 76 0.44 3.37 -5.68
C LEU A 76 -0.04 4.01 -4.39
N MET A 77 0.13 3.32 -3.28
CA MET A 77 -0.24 3.82 -1.96
C MET A 77 0.98 3.98 -1.06
N THR A 78 0.97 5.04 -0.26
CA THR A 78 2.01 5.25 0.76
C THR A 78 1.38 5.65 2.08
N ALA A 79 1.66 4.86 3.11
CA ALA A 79 1.26 5.15 4.48
C ALA A 79 2.42 5.79 5.25
N GLY A 80 2.14 6.87 5.96
CA GLY A 80 3.13 7.57 6.79
C GLY A 80 3.04 7.23 8.27
N LYS A 81 3.81 7.98 9.08
CA LYS A 81 3.87 7.82 10.53
C LYS A 81 2.51 8.05 11.18
N ALA A 82 2.09 7.10 12.03
CA ALA A 82 0.95 7.30 12.91
C ALA A 82 1.29 8.23 14.07
N VAL A 83 0.40 9.16 14.36
CA VAL A 83 0.52 10.14 15.44
C VAL A 83 -0.80 10.26 16.20
N SER A 84 -0.74 10.58 17.50
CA SER A 84 -1.94 10.87 18.28
C SER A 84 -2.37 12.33 18.06
N ARG A 85 -3.62 12.52 17.67
CA ARG A 85 -4.27 13.84 17.58
C ARG A 85 -5.64 13.78 18.24
N GLU A 86 -5.86 14.62 19.22
CA GLU A 86 -7.15 14.71 19.96
C GLU A 86 -7.64 13.34 20.48
N GLY A 87 -6.70 12.52 20.99
CA GLY A 87 -7.01 11.20 21.53
C GLY A 87 -7.26 10.11 20.47
N ARG A 88 -7.09 10.42 19.19
CA ARG A 88 -7.22 9.47 18.08
C ARG A 88 -5.87 9.21 17.42
N LEU A 89 -5.64 7.97 17.01
CA LEU A 89 -4.47 7.62 16.21
C LEU A 89 -4.79 7.92 14.73
N VAL A 90 -3.97 8.76 14.11
CA VAL A 90 -4.13 9.15 12.70
C VAL A 90 -2.80 8.99 11.96
N PHE A 91 -2.87 8.64 10.69
CA PHE A 91 -1.71 8.59 9.81
C PHE A 91 -2.05 9.12 8.42
N PRO A 92 -1.11 9.72 7.70
CA PRO A 92 -1.33 10.12 6.32
C PRO A 92 -1.31 8.88 5.42
N LEU A 93 -2.30 8.78 4.55
CA LEU A 93 -2.36 7.79 3.48
C LEU A 93 -2.49 8.54 2.15
N SER A 94 -1.51 8.35 1.26
CA SER A 94 -1.55 8.87 -0.10
C SER A 94 -1.89 7.74 -1.06
N ILE A 95 -2.68 8.04 -2.07
CA ILE A 95 -2.94 7.15 -3.19
C ILE A 95 -2.72 7.90 -4.50
N TYR A 96 -1.97 7.28 -5.40
CA TYR A 96 -1.84 7.71 -6.79
C TYR A 96 -2.55 6.71 -7.69
N VAL A 97 -3.42 7.20 -8.55
CA VAL A 97 -4.22 6.39 -9.48
C VAL A 97 -4.24 7.03 -10.87
N ASN A 98 -4.44 6.20 -11.88
CA ASN A 98 -4.65 6.70 -13.24
C ASN A 98 -6.10 7.17 -13.40
N HIS A 99 -6.28 8.45 -13.75
CA HIS A 99 -7.61 9.05 -13.91
C HIS A 99 -8.42 8.48 -15.08
N ALA A 100 -7.79 7.74 -15.99
CA ALA A 100 -8.54 7.00 -17.01
C ALA A 100 -9.43 5.88 -16.44
N PHE A 101 -9.11 5.39 -15.24
CA PHE A 101 -9.82 4.28 -14.60
C PHE A 101 -10.51 4.68 -13.29
N VAL A 102 -10.03 5.72 -12.61
CA VAL A 102 -10.45 6.09 -11.26
C VAL A 102 -10.76 7.59 -11.20
N ASP A 103 -11.94 7.93 -10.73
CA ASP A 103 -12.35 9.32 -10.48
C ASP A 103 -12.46 9.64 -8.98
N GLY A 104 -12.86 10.88 -8.67
CA GLY A 104 -12.99 11.36 -7.29
C GLY A 104 -14.05 10.60 -6.47
N SER A 105 -15.10 10.08 -7.08
CA SER A 105 -16.13 9.31 -6.38
C SER A 105 -15.62 7.96 -5.90
N HIS A 106 -14.80 7.30 -6.72
CA HIS A 106 -14.11 6.07 -6.36
C HIS A 106 -13.14 6.29 -5.19
N LEU A 107 -12.37 7.40 -5.22
CA LEU A 107 -11.45 7.74 -4.12
C LEU A 107 -12.20 8.05 -2.82
N THR A 108 -13.30 8.78 -2.89
CA THR A 108 -14.14 9.07 -1.72
C THR A 108 -14.67 7.78 -1.09
N SER A 109 -15.18 6.87 -1.92
CA SER A 109 -15.66 5.56 -1.46
C SER A 109 -14.54 4.72 -0.84
N PHE A 110 -13.37 4.71 -1.47
CA PHE A 110 -12.20 3.99 -0.97
C PHE A 110 -11.77 4.48 0.42
N PHE A 111 -11.55 5.78 0.59
CA PHE A 111 -11.13 6.33 1.89
C PHE A 111 -12.20 6.14 2.97
N GLY A 112 -13.49 6.26 2.63
CA GLY A 112 -14.58 5.97 3.56
C GLY A 112 -14.52 4.53 4.09
N LYS A 113 -14.34 3.55 3.22
CA LYS A 113 -14.19 2.14 3.62
C LYS A 113 -12.94 1.90 4.45
N VAL A 114 -11.79 2.51 4.09
CA VAL A 114 -10.57 2.40 4.89
C VAL A 114 -10.80 2.90 6.32
N GLU A 115 -11.46 4.05 6.48
CA GLU A 115 -11.78 4.58 7.81
C GLU A 115 -12.74 3.68 8.61
N GLU A 116 -13.72 3.07 7.96
CA GLU A 116 -14.64 2.11 8.60
C GLU A 116 -13.88 0.89 9.12
N TYR A 117 -13.08 0.24 8.29
CA TYR A 117 -12.28 -0.93 8.69
C TYR A 117 -11.28 -0.61 9.80
N LEU A 118 -10.63 0.55 9.76
CA LEU A 118 -9.71 0.96 10.82
C LEU A 118 -10.42 1.17 12.16
N LYS A 119 -11.66 1.65 12.17
CA LYS A 119 -12.48 1.74 13.40
C LYS A 119 -12.82 0.37 13.95
N GLU A 120 -13.18 -0.59 13.10
CA GLU A 120 -13.50 -1.96 13.53
C GLU A 120 -12.28 -2.65 14.17
N ILE A 121 -11.09 -2.51 13.56
CA ILE A 121 -9.84 -3.09 14.09
C ILE A 121 -9.46 -2.48 15.44
N SER A 122 -9.69 -1.19 15.63
CA SER A 122 -9.32 -0.49 16.88
C SER A 122 -10.19 -0.88 18.08
N HIS A 123 -11.28 -1.59 17.90
CA HIS A 123 -12.19 -2.07 18.94
C HIS A 123 -12.00 -3.55 19.29
N LYS A 124 -11.08 -4.25 18.63
CA LYS A 124 -10.65 -5.61 18.97
C LYS A 124 -9.41 -5.58 19.87
#